data_2fb50b24fe218bd3930f38ff472e164a
#
_entry.id   2fb50b24fe218bd3930f38ff472e164a
#
_cell.length_a   1.000
_cell.length_b   1.000
_cell.length_c   1.000
_cell.angle_alpha   90.00
_cell.angle_beta   90.00
_cell.angle_gamma   90.00
#
_symmetry.space_group_name_H-M   'P 1'
#
loop_
_entity.id
_entity.type
_entity.pdbx_description
1 polymer ?
#
loop_
_entity_poly.entity_id
_entity_poly.type
_entity_poly.pdbx_seq_one_letter_code
_entity_poly.pdbx_strand_id
1 'polypeptide(L)'
;MVLGVDIIIDDMPHAITLSSFNLYRRAIATRVIELLVQDGRIQPARIEDLHKKVCEEFEASILEEGENIVIDLGLSKIHPEIMKLIGKLKFRASYGQNALAHSLEVAHLAGIIAAETGGDEKLAKRAGLLHDIGKALTHEFEGSHVDLGAEICKRYKEHPVVINAIYAHHGHEEATSVESAAVCAADALSAARPGARREGLESFLKRVEEIENIAKSKEGIKQAYAINAGREIRVIANAKLMNDDEAVLVAKEIASEIQDKVQFPGEIKVNVIR
;
A
#
# COMPACT_ATOMS: atom_id res chain seq x y z
N MET A 1 -0.12 20.07 20.24
CA MET A 1 0.65 19.02 20.94
C MET A 1 -0.24 17.85 21.39
N VAL A 2 -1.41 18.07 22.02
CA VAL A 2 -2.29 16.98 22.51
C VAL A 2 -2.72 16.01 21.40
N LEU A 3 -3.11 16.52 20.23
CA LEU A 3 -3.63 15.69 19.12
C LEU A 3 -2.52 15.05 18.25
N GLY A 4 -1.27 15.52 18.34
CA GLY A 4 -0.13 14.97 17.58
C GLY A 4 -0.28 15.08 16.06
N VAL A 5 -0.92 16.15 15.58
CA VAL A 5 -1.11 16.48 14.15
C VAL A 5 -0.75 17.93 13.88
N ASP A 6 -0.36 18.23 12.65
CA ASP A 6 -0.16 19.59 12.18
C ASP A 6 -1.47 20.15 11.68
N ILE A 7 -1.76 21.39 12.07
CA ILE A 7 -2.94 22.14 11.64
C ILE A 7 -2.48 23.22 10.67
N ILE A 8 -2.96 23.15 9.44
CA ILE A 8 -2.66 24.10 8.38
C ILE A 8 -3.91 24.92 8.13
N ILE A 9 -3.77 26.25 8.29
CA ILE A 9 -4.81 27.23 7.98
C ILE A 9 -4.29 27.99 6.77
N ASP A 10 -4.96 27.83 5.65
CA ASP A 10 -4.65 28.52 4.39
C ASP A 10 -5.74 29.55 4.04
N ASP A 11 -5.63 30.15 2.86
CA ASP A 11 -6.55 31.20 2.40
C ASP A 11 -7.96 30.69 2.05
N MET A 12 -8.23 29.37 2.20
CA MET A 12 -9.57 28.83 1.97
C MET A 12 -10.48 29.14 3.15
N PRO A 13 -11.53 29.95 2.96
CA PRO A 13 -12.43 30.31 4.05
C PRO A 13 -13.15 29.07 4.59
N HIS A 14 -13.25 28.97 5.91
CA HIS A 14 -13.94 27.89 6.63
C HIS A 14 -13.33 26.50 6.49
N ALA A 15 -12.08 26.39 6.06
CA ALA A 15 -11.37 25.12 5.95
C ALA A 15 -10.18 25.05 6.91
N ILE A 16 -10.00 23.89 7.54
CA ILE A 16 -8.81 23.56 8.35
C ILE A 16 -8.26 22.25 7.79
N THR A 17 -7.00 22.27 7.37
CA THR A 17 -6.31 21.07 6.88
C THR A 17 -5.51 20.43 7.99
N LEU A 18 -5.69 19.12 8.19
CA LEU A 18 -4.96 18.32 9.17
C LEU A 18 -3.95 17.43 8.45
N SER A 19 -2.68 17.53 8.85
CA SER A 19 -1.58 16.72 8.32
C SER A 19 -0.99 15.83 9.42
N SER A 20 -0.77 14.56 9.11
CA SER A 20 -0.05 13.61 9.96
C SER A 20 0.34 12.36 9.16
N PHE A 21 1.53 11.83 9.40
CA PHE A 21 1.96 10.54 8.86
C PHE A 21 1.15 9.36 9.44
N ASN A 22 0.64 9.50 10.67
CA ASN A 22 -0.18 8.50 11.32
C ASN A 22 -1.66 8.78 11.02
N LEU A 23 -2.25 8.01 10.10
CA LEU A 23 -3.65 8.16 9.70
C LEU A 23 -4.64 7.92 10.85
N TYR A 24 -4.30 7.05 11.81
CA TYR A 24 -5.10 6.80 12.99
C TYR A 24 -5.18 8.04 13.89
N ARG A 25 -4.02 8.65 14.19
CA ARG A 25 -3.99 9.93 14.94
C ARG A 25 -4.73 11.03 14.19
N ARG A 26 -4.57 11.09 12.87
CA ARG A 26 -5.30 12.07 12.06
C ARG A 26 -6.81 11.89 12.15
N ALA A 27 -7.32 10.65 12.10
CA ALA A 27 -8.74 10.37 12.22
C ALA A 27 -9.30 10.78 13.60
N ILE A 28 -8.59 10.47 14.68
CA ILE A 28 -8.93 10.91 16.04
C ILE A 28 -8.96 12.45 16.11
N ALA A 29 -7.90 13.11 15.61
CA ALA A 29 -7.81 14.58 15.62
C ALA A 29 -8.94 15.24 14.82
N THR A 30 -9.28 14.69 13.65
CA THR A 30 -10.42 15.16 12.85
C THR A 30 -11.71 15.10 13.67
N ARG A 31 -11.98 13.96 14.30
CA ARG A 31 -13.20 13.80 15.12
C ARG A 31 -13.25 14.72 16.32
N VAL A 32 -12.12 14.91 17.00
CA VAL A 32 -12.04 15.88 18.13
C VAL A 32 -12.32 17.30 17.66
N ILE A 33 -11.74 17.72 16.53
CA ILE A 33 -11.95 19.08 16.00
C ILE A 33 -13.40 19.27 15.56
N GLU A 34 -14.02 18.31 14.90
CA GLU A 34 -15.44 18.35 14.55
C GLU A 34 -16.32 18.58 15.81
N LEU A 35 -16.06 17.83 16.87
CA LEU A 35 -16.79 17.98 18.13
C LEU A 35 -16.52 19.32 18.80
N LEU A 36 -15.30 19.85 18.76
CA LEU A 36 -14.97 21.18 19.27
C LEU A 36 -15.67 22.29 18.51
N VAL A 37 -15.74 22.18 17.18
CA VAL A 37 -16.46 23.14 16.33
C VAL A 37 -17.96 23.13 16.64
N GLN A 38 -18.55 21.95 16.83
CA GLN A 38 -19.97 21.81 17.19
C GLN A 38 -20.26 22.36 18.61
N ASP A 39 -19.36 22.12 19.56
CA ASP A 39 -19.51 22.60 20.96
C ASP A 39 -19.23 24.11 21.10
N GLY A 40 -18.41 24.68 20.23
CA GLY A 40 -18.01 26.11 20.26
C GLY A 40 -17.04 26.47 21.39
N ARG A 41 -16.69 25.54 22.28
CA ARG A 41 -15.82 25.76 23.45
C ARG A 41 -14.42 25.21 23.20
N ILE A 42 -13.54 26.05 22.63
CA ILE A 42 -12.16 25.68 22.32
C ILE A 42 -11.24 26.10 23.47
N GLN A 43 -11.15 25.23 24.49
CA GLN A 43 -10.29 25.42 25.66
C GLN A 43 -9.39 24.18 25.86
N PRO A 44 -8.17 24.34 26.39
CA PRO A 44 -7.22 23.22 26.57
C PRO A 44 -7.82 22.01 27.29
N ALA A 45 -8.45 22.22 28.45
CA ALA A 45 -9.08 21.14 29.21
C ALA A 45 -10.16 20.40 28.40
N ARG A 46 -10.96 21.15 27.62
CA ARG A 46 -12.00 20.56 26.76
C ARG A 46 -11.42 19.73 25.63
N ILE A 47 -10.29 20.17 25.06
CA ILE A 47 -9.56 19.41 24.03
C ILE A 47 -9.05 18.10 24.59
N GLU A 48 -8.48 18.09 25.79
CA GLU A 48 -7.98 16.89 26.48
C GLU A 48 -9.11 15.91 26.80
N ASP A 49 -10.22 16.40 27.34
CA ASP A 49 -11.40 15.57 27.64
C ASP A 49 -11.98 14.92 26.39
N LEU A 50 -12.17 15.69 25.31
CA LEU A 50 -12.68 15.17 24.05
C LEU A 50 -11.70 14.21 23.39
N HIS A 51 -10.41 14.48 23.45
CA HIS A 51 -9.39 13.58 22.93
C HIS A 51 -9.46 12.21 23.63
N LYS A 52 -9.52 12.19 24.97
CA LYS A 52 -9.64 10.96 25.74
C LYS A 52 -10.90 10.18 25.35
N LYS A 53 -12.05 10.86 25.31
CA LYS A 53 -13.33 10.25 24.93
C LYS A 53 -13.28 9.65 23.52
N VAL A 54 -12.78 10.41 22.55
CA VAL A 54 -12.68 9.96 21.16
C VAL A 54 -11.69 8.78 21.02
N CYS A 55 -10.57 8.77 21.75
CA CYS A 55 -9.67 7.61 21.77
C CYS A 55 -10.39 6.35 22.26
N GLU A 56 -11.17 6.43 23.35
CA GLU A 56 -11.94 5.30 23.86
C GLU A 56 -12.99 4.80 22.85
N GLU A 57 -13.70 5.72 22.17
CA GLU A 57 -14.65 5.40 21.09
C GLU A 57 -13.96 4.71 19.91
N PHE A 58 -12.78 5.20 19.50
CA PHE A 58 -12.02 4.61 18.39
C PHE A 58 -11.47 3.22 18.74
N GLU A 59 -10.95 3.01 19.96
CA GLU A 59 -10.49 1.69 20.41
C GLU A 59 -11.62 0.65 20.40
N ALA A 60 -12.83 1.05 20.85
CA ALA A 60 -14.01 0.19 20.77
C ALA A 60 -14.41 -0.13 19.33
N SER A 61 -14.44 0.88 18.46
CA SER A 61 -14.79 0.71 17.04
C SER A 61 -13.79 -0.15 16.28
N ILE A 62 -12.48 -0.05 16.59
CA ILE A 62 -11.45 -0.91 16.00
C ILE A 62 -11.63 -2.36 16.38
N LEU A 63 -11.94 -2.63 17.65
CA LEU A 63 -12.20 -4.00 18.10
C LEU A 63 -13.44 -4.58 17.42
N GLU A 64 -14.54 -3.83 17.38
CA GLU A 64 -15.77 -4.22 16.70
C GLU A 64 -15.53 -4.51 15.19
N GLU A 65 -14.77 -3.67 14.50
CA GLU A 65 -14.39 -3.90 13.10
C GLU A 65 -13.62 -5.21 12.95
N GLY A 66 -12.61 -5.45 13.83
CA GLY A 66 -11.85 -6.70 13.81
C GLY A 66 -12.69 -7.93 14.10
N GLU A 67 -13.64 -7.85 15.04
CA GLU A 67 -14.60 -8.93 15.34
C GLU A 67 -15.51 -9.24 14.14
N ASN A 68 -16.07 -8.21 13.50
CA ASN A 68 -16.91 -8.36 12.33
C ASN A 68 -16.17 -9.04 11.17
N ILE A 69 -14.92 -8.62 10.91
CA ILE A 69 -14.08 -9.24 9.88
C ILE A 69 -13.82 -10.72 10.15
N VAL A 70 -13.53 -11.07 11.39
CA VAL A 70 -13.29 -12.46 11.81
C VAL A 70 -14.55 -13.31 11.59
N ILE A 71 -15.74 -12.77 11.90
CA ILE A 71 -17.02 -13.41 11.68
C ILE A 71 -17.30 -13.58 10.18
N ASP A 72 -17.13 -12.52 9.38
CA ASP A 72 -17.41 -12.53 7.94
C ASP A 72 -16.52 -13.53 7.18
N LEU A 73 -15.26 -13.71 7.60
CA LEU A 73 -14.36 -14.71 7.04
C LEU A 73 -14.62 -16.14 7.57
N GLY A 74 -15.55 -16.31 8.52
CA GLY A 74 -15.85 -17.60 9.16
C GLY A 74 -14.70 -18.13 10.02
N LEU A 75 -13.85 -17.24 10.53
CA LEU A 75 -12.74 -17.60 11.40
C LEU A 75 -13.18 -17.66 12.87
N SER A 76 -12.45 -18.40 13.69
CA SER A 76 -12.75 -18.55 15.11
C SER A 76 -11.49 -18.46 15.96
N LYS A 77 -11.64 -18.14 17.25
CA LYS A 77 -10.57 -18.14 18.25
C LYS A 77 -9.37 -17.22 17.90
N ILE A 78 -9.62 -16.02 17.38
CA ILE A 78 -8.61 -14.98 17.30
C ILE A 78 -8.57 -14.19 18.60
N HIS A 79 -7.38 -13.90 19.10
CA HIS A 79 -7.23 -13.15 20.36
C HIS A 79 -7.70 -11.69 20.19
N PRO A 80 -8.40 -11.07 21.17
CA PRO A 80 -8.89 -9.68 21.07
C PRO A 80 -7.82 -8.66 20.68
N GLU A 81 -6.59 -8.79 21.17
CA GLU A 81 -5.49 -7.90 20.81
C GLU A 81 -5.11 -8.02 19.31
N ILE A 82 -5.18 -9.21 18.71
CA ILE A 82 -5.00 -9.40 17.28
C ILE A 82 -6.19 -8.80 16.52
N MET A 83 -7.42 -8.97 17.00
CA MET A 83 -8.61 -8.35 16.38
C MET A 83 -8.51 -6.82 16.37
N LYS A 84 -8.03 -6.20 17.44
CA LYS A 84 -7.73 -4.76 17.45
C LYS A 84 -6.69 -4.38 16.39
N LEU A 85 -5.62 -5.16 16.24
CA LEU A 85 -4.61 -4.88 15.20
C LEU A 85 -5.19 -5.04 13.80
N ILE A 86 -6.06 -6.02 13.55
CA ILE A 86 -6.79 -6.14 12.27
C ILE A 86 -7.57 -4.86 11.99
N GLY A 87 -8.36 -4.37 12.95
CA GLY A 87 -9.10 -3.12 12.80
C GLY A 87 -8.19 -1.90 12.57
N LYS A 88 -7.01 -1.85 13.22
CA LYS A 88 -6.00 -0.78 13.02
C LYS A 88 -5.43 -0.76 11.59
N LEU A 89 -5.39 -1.87 10.88
CA LEU A 89 -4.95 -1.92 9.47
C LEU A 89 -5.77 -1.01 8.56
N LYS A 90 -7.02 -0.67 8.92
CA LYS A 90 -7.87 0.30 8.22
C LYS A 90 -7.21 1.67 8.07
N PHE A 91 -6.37 2.04 9.03
CA PHE A 91 -5.65 3.31 9.08
C PHE A 91 -4.21 3.21 8.55
N ARG A 92 -3.90 2.13 7.82
CA ARG A 92 -2.60 1.92 7.20
C ARG A 92 -2.73 1.86 5.69
N ALA A 93 -1.81 2.52 5.01
CA ALA A 93 -1.68 2.43 3.58
C ALA A 93 -0.23 2.10 3.22
N SER A 94 -0.05 1.22 2.24
CA SER A 94 1.25 0.85 1.69
C SER A 94 1.15 0.96 0.16
N TYR A 95 2.04 1.76 -0.44
CA TYR A 95 2.01 2.04 -1.88
C TYR A 95 0.63 2.51 -2.42
N GLY A 96 -0.14 3.23 -1.59
CA GLY A 96 -1.47 3.72 -1.92
C GLY A 96 -2.61 2.70 -1.78
N GLN A 97 -2.31 1.45 -1.45
CA GLN A 97 -3.28 0.41 -1.12
C GLN A 97 -3.57 0.42 0.38
N ASN A 98 -4.86 0.35 0.76
CA ASN A 98 -5.24 0.21 2.17
C ASN A 98 -4.85 -1.18 2.68
N ALA A 99 -4.15 -1.25 3.82
CA ALA A 99 -3.60 -2.50 4.33
C ALA A 99 -4.69 -3.50 4.74
N LEU A 100 -5.81 -3.04 5.31
CA LEU A 100 -6.93 -3.92 5.66
C LEU A 100 -7.59 -4.51 4.43
N ALA A 101 -7.91 -3.67 3.43
CA ALA A 101 -8.52 -4.12 2.18
C ALA A 101 -7.62 -5.13 1.45
N HIS A 102 -6.31 -4.91 1.44
CA HIS A 102 -5.33 -5.84 0.92
C HIS A 102 -5.33 -7.17 1.68
N SER A 103 -5.26 -7.14 3.02
CA SER A 103 -5.28 -8.36 3.83
C SER A 103 -6.56 -9.18 3.66
N LEU A 104 -7.70 -8.52 3.49
CA LEU A 104 -8.97 -9.19 3.17
C LEU A 104 -8.96 -9.85 1.79
N GLU A 105 -8.43 -9.16 0.77
CA GLU A 105 -8.28 -9.72 -0.57
C GLU A 105 -7.36 -10.93 -0.58
N VAL A 106 -6.19 -10.82 0.09
CA VAL A 106 -5.25 -11.94 0.26
C VAL A 106 -5.88 -13.11 1.00
N ALA A 107 -6.64 -12.86 2.07
CA ALA A 107 -7.35 -13.90 2.80
C ALA A 107 -8.32 -14.68 1.91
N HIS A 108 -9.14 -13.99 1.12
CA HIS A 108 -10.08 -14.63 0.20
C HIS A 108 -9.37 -15.43 -0.90
N LEU A 109 -8.36 -14.83 -1.56
CA LEU A 109 -7.61 -15.49 -2.62
C LEU A 109 -6.84 -16.71 -2.09
N ALA A 110 -6.15 -16.58 -0.95
CA ALA A 110 -5.43 -17.69 -0.33
C ALA A 110 -6.36 -18.84 0.06
N GLY A 111 -7.55 -18.52 0.58
CA GLY A 111 -8.57 -19.52 0.89
C GLY A 111 -9.02 -20.30 -0.35
N ILE A 112 -9.30 -19.61 -1.45
CA ILE A 112 -9.68 -20.25 -2.73
C ILE A 112 -8.53 -21.13 -3.26
N ILE A 113 -7.30 -20.60 -3.31
CA ILE A 113 -6.12 -21.33 -3.79
C ILE A 113 -5.90 -22.58 -2.94
N ALA A 114 -5.97 -22.46 -1.61
CA ALA A 114 -5.77 -23.61 -0.72
C ALA A 114 -6.85 -24.67 -0.92
N ALA A 115 -8.13 -24.28 -1.04
CA ALA A 115 -9.23 -25.22 -1.29
C ALA A 115 -9.04 -25.98 -2.60
N GLU A 116 -8.64 -25.32 -3.68
CA GLU A 116 -8.41 -25.95 -5.00
C GLU A 116 -7.17 -26.84 -5.03
N THR A 117 -6.20 -26.59 -4.15
CA THR A 117 -4.93 -27.34 -4.06
C THR A 117 -4.92 -28.38 -2.95
N GLY A 118 -6.05 -28.61 -2.26
CA GLY A 118 -6.20 -29.64 -1.22
C GLY A 118 -5.69 -29.22 0.16
N GLY A 119 -5.50 -27.92 0.42
CA GLY A 119 -5.18 -27.36 1.73
C GLY A 119 -6.40 -26.98 2.55
N ASP A 120 -6.18 -26.47 3.77
CA ASP A 120 -7.24 -25.95 4.66
C ASP A 120 -7.59 -24.51 4.29
N GLU A 121 -8.78 -24.32 3.71
CA GLU A 121 -9.33 -23.01 3.33
C GLU A 121 -9.35 -22.01 4.49
N LYS A 122 -9.81 -22.44 5.68
CA LYS A 122 -9.94 -21.55 6.84
C LYS A 122 -8.58 -21.13 7.40
N LEU A 123 -7.64 -22.07 7.43
CA LEU A 123 -6.27 -21.79 7.87
C LEU A 123 -5.57 -20.85 6.89
N ALA A 124 -5.75 -21.03 5.58
CA ALA A 124 -5.22 -20.14 4.55
C ALA A 124 -5.83 -18.73 4.64
N LYS A 125 -7.17 -18.61 4.83
CA LYS A 125 -7.84 -17.32 5.09
C LYS A 125 -7.26 -16.63 6.32
N ARG A 126 -7.07 -17.37 7.41
CA ARG A 126 -6.46 -16.84 8.63
C ARG A 126 -5.04 -16.35 8.41
N ALA A 127 -4.22 -17.13 7.73
CA ALA A 127 -2.85 -16.77 7.41
C ALA A 127 -2.80 -15.54 6.48
N GLY A 128 -3.65 -15.48 5.46
CA GLY A 128 -3.78 -14.34 4.56
C GLY A 128 -4.26 -13.06 5.27
N LEU A 129 -5.20 -13.15 6.20
CA LEU A 129 -5.63 -12.01 7.00
C LEU A 129 -4.50 -11.44 7.86
N LEU A 130 -3.64 -12.30 8.40
CA LEU A 130 -2.62 -11.94 9.39
C LEU A 130 -1.21 -11.76 8.79
N HIS A 131 -0.99 -12.03 7.49
CA HIS A 131 0.36 -11.98 6.90
C HIS A 131 1.04 -10.61 7.09
N ASP A 132 0.28 -9.54 7.03
CA ASP A 132 0.72 -8.15 7.12
C ASP A 132 0.35 -7.46 8.46
N ILE A 133 -0.05 -8.21 9.49
CA ILE A 133 -0.56 -7.65 10.76
C ILE A 133 0.43 -6.71 11.45
N GLY A 134 1.72 -6.94 11.27
CA GLY A 134 2.77 -6.10 11.84
C GLY A 134 2.77 -4.67 11.31
N LYS A 135 2.17 -4.41 10.14
CA LYS A 135 2.01 -3.03 9.63
C LYS A 135 1.19 -2.15 10.57
N ALA A 136 0.31 -2.73 11.40
CA ALA A 136 -0.41 -1.99 12.43
C ALA A 136 0.50 -1.46 13.55
N LEU A 137 1.69 -2.03 13.73
CA LEU A 137 2.62 -1.74 14.82
C LEU A 137 3.80 -0.82 14.43
N THR A 138 4.16 -0.75 13.15
CA THR A 138 5.38 -0.05 12.67
C THR A 138 5.42 1.47 12.92
N HIS A 139 4.34 2.10 13.38
CA HIS A 139 4.36 3.51 13.82
C HIS A 139 4.67 3.66 15.31
N GLU A 140 4.52 2.62 16.08
CA GLU A 140 4.67 2.61 17.54
C GLU A 140 5.95 1.92 17.98
N PHE A 141 6.44 0.97 17.16
CA PHE A 141 7.60 0.13 17.46
C PHE A 141 8.60 0.14 16.30
N GLU A 142 9.88 0.13 16.62
CA GLU A 142 10.96 -0.05 15.66
C GLU A 142 11.04 -1.53 15.23
N GLY A 143 11.27 -1.77 13.95
CA GLY A 143 11.41 -3.12 13.39
C GLY A 143 10.67 -3.31 12.08
N SER A 144 10.93 -4.43 11.42
CA SER A 144 10.20 -4.80 10.22
C SER A 144 8.77 -5.23 10.58
N HIS A 145 7.80 -4.98 9.67
CA HIS A 145 6.43 -5.48 9.88
C HIS A 145 6.37 -7.00 9.95
N VAL A 146 7.31 -7.70 9.31
CA VAL A 146 7.41 -9.17 9.36
C VAL A 146 7.76 -9.63 10.77
N ASP A 147 8.82 -9.06 11.38
CA ASP A 147 9.25 -9.44 12.72
C ASP A 147 8.21 -9.09 13.77
N LEU A 148 7.68 -7.87 13.72
CA LEU A 148 6.63 -7.41 14.64
C LEU A 148 5.35 -8.25 14.53
N GLY A 149 4.96 -8.60 13.30
CA GLY A 149 3.80 -9.45 13.04
C GLY A 149 3.99 -10.87 13.55
N ALA A 150 5.16 -11.47 13.29
CA ALA A 150 5.49 -12.81 13.76
C ALA A 150 5.59 -12.85 15.29
N GLU A 151 6.19 -11.84 15.93
CA GLU A 151 6.29 -11.76 17.39
C GLU A 151 4.91 -11.71 18.05
N ILE A 152 4.01 -10.84 17.56
CA ILE A 152 2.67 -10.72 18.13
C ILE A 152 1.85 -12.00 17.92
N CYS A 153 1.95 -12.63 16.74
CA CYS A 153 1.28 -13.90 16.46
C CYS A 153 1.82 -15.04 17.34
N LYS A 154 3.13 -15.09 17.58
CA LYS A 154 3.73 -16.05 18.55
C LYS A 154 3.25 -15.80 19.97
N ARG A 155 3.22 -14.55 20.44
CA ARG A 155 2.76 -14.16 21.78
C ARG A 155 1.34 -14.62 22.06
N TYR A 156 0.43 -14.51 21.08
CA TYR A 156 -0.97 -14.92 21.20
C TYR A 156 -1.25 -16.32 20.68
N LYS A 157 -0.20 -17.12 20.48
CA LYS A 157 -0.26 -18.56 20.14
C LYS A 157 -1.05 -18.84 18.86
N GLU A 158 -0.81 -18.04 17.83
CA GLU A 158 -1.33 -18.31 16.51
C GLU A 158 -0.72 -19.58 15.92
N HIS A 159 -1.42 -20.17 14.93
CA HIS A 159 -1.00 -21.41 14.31
C HIS A 159 0.38 -21.27 13.63
N PRO A 160 1.27 -22.26 13.70
CA PRO A 160 2.61 -22.17 13.09
C PRO A 160 2.60 -21.82 11.60
N VAL A 161 1.60 -22.26 10.84
CA VAL A 161 1.41 -21.94 9.42
C VAL A 161 1.20 -20.43 9.22
N VAL A 162 0.47 -19.76 10.12
CA VAL A 162 0.30 -18.29 10.08
C VAL A 162 1.64 -17.59 10.25
N ILE A 163 2.43 -18.06 11.21
CA ILE A 163 3.76 -17.49 11.50
C ILE A 163 4.70 -17.72 10.30
N ASN A 164 4.69 -18.92 9.72
CA ASN A 164 5.47 -19.20 8.53
C ASN A 164 5.02 -18.35 7.34
N ALA A 165 3.72 -18.15 7.11
CA ALA A 165 3.21 -17.29 6.05
C ALA A 165 3.69 -15.83 6.21
N ILE A 166 3.77 -15.32 7.46
CA ILE A 166 4.31 -13.97 7.75
C ILE A 166 5.79 -13.86 7.33
N TYR A 167 6.60 -14.89 7.52
CA TYR A 167 8.01 -14.88 7.08
C TYR A 167 8.14 -15.17 5.58
N ALA A 168 7.35 -16.10 5.05
CA ALA A 168 7.49 -16.62 3.70
C ALA A 168 7.09 -15.59 2.62
N HIS A 169 6.07 -14.75 2.85
CA HIS A 169 5.57 -13.83 1.81
C HIS A 169 6.61 -12.79 1.35
N HIS A 170 7.63 -12.51 2.16
CA HIS A 170 8.79 -11.68 1.79
C HIS A 170 10.08 -12.49 1.56
N GLY A 171 9.99 -13.83 1.51
CA GLY A 171 11.14 -14.69 1.24
C GLY A 171 12.15 -14.78 2.39
N HIS A 172 11.76 -14.45 3.63
CA HIS A 172 12.62 -14.65 4.81
C HIS A 172 12.72 -16.13 5.20
N GLU A 173 11.70 -16.93 4.89
CA GLU A 173 11.65 -18.37 5.02
C GLU A 173 10.96 -18.99 3.81
N GLU A 174 11.16 -20.29 3.59
CA GLU A 174 10.38 -21.04 2.60
C GLU A 174 8.96 -21.31 3.12
N ALA A 175 7.98 -21.36 2.22
CA ALA A 175 6.63 -21.78 2.55
C ALA A 175 6.62 -23.28 2.89
N THR A 176 6.21 -23.63 4.11
CA THR A 176 6.26 -25.01 4.62
C THR A 176 4.95 -25.78 4.46
N SER A 177 3.91 -25.14 3.96
CA SER A 177 2.59 -25.75 3.74
C SER A 177 1.89 -25.15 2.51
N VAL A 178 0.85 -25.83 2.04
CA VAL A 178 -0.01 -25.37 0.94
C VAL A 178 -0.62 -24.00 1.26
N GLU A 179 -1.08 -23.82 2.49
CA GLU A 179 -1.71 -22.58 2.95
C GLU A 179 -0.71 -21.42 2.94
N SER A 180 0.52 -21.64 3.42
CA SER A 180 1.57 -20.61 3.41
C SER A 180 1.97 -20.24 1.97
N ALA A 181 2.11 -21.22 1.08
CA ALA A 181 2.37 -20.97 -0.33
C ALA A 181 1.21 -20.24 -1.02
N ALA A 182 -0.04 -20.59 -0.68
CA ALA A 182 -1.22 -19.91 -1.16
C ALA A 182 -1.25 -18.43 -0.75
N VAL A 183 -0.81 -18.10 0.47
CA VAL A 183 -0.70 -16.70 0.93
C VAL A 183 0.34 -15.94 0.11
N CYS A 184 1.52 -16.52 -0.15
CA CYS A 184 2.55 -15.88 -0.98
C CYS A 184 2.03 -15.59 -2.40
N ALA A 185 1.31 -16.55 -3.01
CA ALA A 185 0.71 -16.36 -4.33
C ALA A 185 -0.40 -15.30 -4.31
N ALA A 186 -1.26 -15.33 -3.31
CA ALA A 186 -2.37 -14.39 -3.14
C ALA A 186 -1.89 -12.95 -2.91
N ASP A 187 -0.83 -12.74 -2.11
CA ASP A 187 -0.21 -11.44 -1.91
C ASP A 187 0.34 -10.88 -3.22
N ALA A 188 1.09 -11.69 -3.97
CA ALA A 188 1.61 -11.29 -5.27
C ALA A 188 0.49 -10.92 -6.27
N LEU A 189 -0.59 -11.70 -6.32
CA LEU A 189 -1.76 -11.43 -7.17
C LEU A 189 -2.47 -10.13 -6.78
N SER A 190 -2.72 -9.93 -5.50
CA SER A 190 -3.36 -8.71 -4.98
C SER A 190 -2.51 -7.47 -5.26
N ALA A 191 -1.19 -7.56 -5.12
CA ALA A 191 -0.26 -6.48 -5.40
C ALA A 191 -0.14 -6.14 -6.89
N ALA A 192 -0.19 -7.16 -7.77
CA ALA A 192 -0.04 -7.02 -9.23
C ALA A 192 -1.33 -6.56 -9.93
N ARG A 193 -2.47 -6.62 -9.27
CA ARG A 193 -3.76 -6.23 -9.83
C ARG A 193 -3.75 -4.77 -10.32
N PRO A 194 -4.21 -4.49 -11.56
CA PRO A 194 -4.27 -3.12 -12.08
C PRO A 194 -5.02 -2.17 -11.15
N GLY A 195 -4.37 -1.08 -10.75
CA GLY A 195 -4.92 -0.08 -9.83
C GLY A 195 -4.87 -0.42 -8.34
N ALA A 196 -4.34 -1.58 -7.95
CA ALA A 196 -4.18 -1.96 -6.54
C ALA A 196 -3.17 -1.05 -5.82
N ARG A 197 -2.04 -0.78 -6.44
CA ARG A 197 -1.02 0.12 -5.93
C ARG A 197 -1.00 1.39 -6.75
N ARG A 198 -1.19 2.52 -6.08
CA ARG A 198 -0.86 3.82 -6.68
C ARG A 198 0.65 3.95 -6.63
N GLU A 199 1.28 4.04 -7.79
CA GLU A 199 2.68 4.47 -7.83
C GLU A 199 2.78 5.82 -7.13
N GLY A 200 3.68 5.91 -6.17
CA GLY A 200 3.99 7.19 -5.57
C GLY A 200 4.46 8.15 -6.67
N LEU A 201 4.08 9.42 -6.58
CA LEU A 201 4.49 10.46 -7.53
C LEU A 201 6.00 10.42 -7.81
N GLU A 202 6.78 10.11 -6.80
CA GLU A 202 8.24 10.03 -6.87
C GLU A 202 8.73 8.87 -7.76
N SER A 203 8.14 7.66 -7.62
CA SER A 203 8.45 6.51 -8.48
C SER A 203 8.03 6.77 -9.93
N PHE A 204 6.89 7.44 -10.10
CA PHE A 204 6.41 7.87 -11.42
C PHE A 204 7.38 8.87 -12.07
N LEU A 205 7.79 9.91 -11.35
CA LEU A 205 8.73 10.92 -11.85
C LEU A 205 10.08 10.30 -12.19
N LYS A 206 10.61 9.43 -11.33
CA LYS A 206 11.87 8.72 -11.58
C LYS A 206 11.79 7.87 -12.85
N ARG A 207 10.71 7.12 -13.03
CA ARG A 207 10.50 6.32 -14.25
C ARG A 207 10.40 7.20 -15.51
N VAL A 208 9.66 8.30 -15.45
CA VAL A 208 9.55 9.26 -16.55
C VAL A 208 10.94 9.79 -16.94
N GLU A 209 11.73 10.18 -15.94
CA GLU A 209 13.09 10.65 -16.14
C GLU A 209 14.01 9.58 -16.75
N GLU A 210 13.94 8.34 -16.29
CA GLU A 210 14.69 7.20 -16.85
C GLU A 210 14.33 6.96 -18.31
N ILE A 211 13.05 6.93 -18.67
CA ILE A 211 12.56 6.77 -20.06
C ILE A 211 13.06 7.92 -20.95
N GLU A 212 12.95 9.15 -20.48
CA GLU A 212 13.42 10.31 -21.25
C GLU A 212 14.96 10.31 -21.44
N ASN A 213 15.72 9.89 -20.41
CA ASN A 213 17.17 9.80 -20.48
C ASN A 213 17.64 8.72 -21.46
N ILE A 214 16.97 7.56 -21.48
CA ILE A 214 17.25 6.51 -22.50
C ILE A 214 17.07 7.07 -23.91
N ALA A 215 15.98 7.76 -24.19
CA ALA A 215 15.76 8.33 -25.50
C ALA A 215 16.74 9.47 -25.84
N LYS A 216 17.04 10.37 -24.89
CA LYS A 216 17.98 11.48 -25.07
C LYS A 216 19.43 11.02 -25.26
N SER A 217 19.78 9.81 -24.80
CA SER A 217 21.13 9.24 -24.99
C SER A 217 21.45 8.80 -26.42
N LYS A 218 20.45 8.68 -27.28
CA LYS A 218 20.63 8.24 -28.68
C LYS A 218 21.12 9.36 -29.57
N GLU A 219 22.03 9.00 -30.47
CA GLU A 219 22.61 9.96 -31.41
C GLU A 219 21.53 10.51 -32.38
N GLY A 220 21.58 11.80 -32.65
CA GLY A 220 20.61 12.46 -33.51
C GLY A 220 19.29 12.85 -32.86
N ILE A 221 19.09 12.58 -31.56
CA ILE A 221 17.92 13.01 -30.83
C ILE A 221 18.12 14.42 -30.25
N LYS A 222 17.17 15.30 -30.53
CA LYS A 222 17.18 16.68 -30.05
C LYS A 222 16.49 16.82 -28.70
N GLN A 223 15.34 16.15 -28.52
CA GLN A 223 14.53 16.21 -27.31
C GLN A 223 13.68 14.93 -27.19
N ALA A 224 13.32 14.57 -25.97
CA ALA A 224 12.37 13.49 -25.71
C ALA A 224 11.50 13.86 -24.51
N TYR A 225 10.20 13.53 -24.60
CA TYR A 225 9.20 13.82 -23.59
C TYR A 225 8.31 12.62 -23.34
N ALA A 226 8.19 12.19 -22.11
CA ALA A 226 7.18 11.22 -21.71
C ALA A 226 5.84 11.94 -21.52
N ILE A 227 4.80 11.43 -22.16
CA ILE A 227 3.43 11.96 -22.12
C ILE A 227 2.44 10.84 -21.75
N ASN A 228 1.15 11.16 -21.61
CA ASN A 228 0.11 10.20 -21.26
C ASN A 228 0.45 9.38 -20.00
N ALA A 229 0.89 10.06 -18.92
CA ALA A 229 1.34 9.44 -17.69
C ALA A 229 2.46 8.39 -17.87
N GLY A 230 3.41 8.67 -18.77
CA GLY A 230 4.56 7.78 -19.05
C GLY A 230 4.23 6.58 -19.96
N ARG A 231 3.04 6.53 -20.56
CA ARG A 231 2.65 5.46 -21.49
C ARG A 231 3.02 5.76 -22.95
N GLU A 232 3.47 6.97 -23.24
CA GLU A 232 3.93 7.36 -24.57
C GLU A 232 5.19 8.20 -24.40
N ILE A 233 6.22 7.93 -25.21
CA ILE A 233 7.38 8.80 -25.32
C ILE A 233 7.41 9.42 -26.73
N ARG A 234 7.49 10.74 -26.79
CA ARG A 234 7.74 11.51 -28.02
C ARG A 234 9.19 11.89 -28.10
N VAL A 235 9.83 11.46 -29.14
CA VAL A 235 11.24 11.67 -29.40
C VAL A 235 11.36 12.56 -30.63
N ILE A 236 11.97 13.72 -30.48
CA ILE A 236 12.21 14.69 -31.56
C ILE A 236 13.60 14.46 -32.11
N ALA A 237 13.69 13.95 -33.31
CA ALA A 237 14.94 13.73 -34.04
C ALA A 237 15.39 14.98 -34.80
N ASN A 238 16.69 15.09 -35.03
CA ASN A 238 17.25 16.14 -35.85
C ASN A 238 17.20 15.71 -37.34
N ALA A 239 16.33 16.32 -38.12
CA ALA A 239 16.13 16.00 -39.54
C ALA A 239 17.38 16.16 -40.43
N LYS A 240 18.44 16.86 -39.94
CA LYS A 240 19.70 16.98 -40.68
C LYS A 240 20.68 15.84 -40.37
N LEU A 241 20.49 15.11 -39.28
CA LEU A 241 21.39 14.07 -38.79
C LEU A 241 20.78 12.67 -38.93
N MET A 242 19.51 12.54 -39.24
CA MET A 242 18.78 11.27 -39.23
C MET A 242 17.82 11.22 -40.42
N ASN A 243 17.82 10.14 -41.18
CA ASN A 243 16.84 9.85 -42.20
C ASN A 243 15.66 9.02 -41.67
N ASP A 244 14.65 8.69 -42.49
CA ASP A 244 13.46 8.00 -42.01
C ASP A 244 13.72 6.54 -41.59
N ASP A 245 14.63 5.84 -42.29
CA ASP A 245 15.01 4.47 -41.97
C ASP A 245 15.78 4.42 -40.65
N GLU A 246 16.67 5.36 -40.42
CA GLU A 246 17.42 5.54 -39.15
C GLU A 246 16.46 5.87 -38.01
N ALA A 247 15.43 6.69 -38.23
CA ALA A 247 14.43 7.00 -37.23
C ALA A 247 13.63 5.74 -36.76
N VAL A 248 13.32 4.84 -37.70
CA VAL A 248 12.68 3.55 -37.40
C VAL A 248 13.60 2.64 -36.55
N LEU A 249 14.89 2.60 -36.90
CA LEU A 249 15.87 1.81 -36.12
C LEU A 249 16.02 2.35 -34.70
N VAL A 250 16.19 3.65 -34.57
CA VAL A 250 16.32 4.31 -33.25
C VAL A 250 15.04 4.12 -32.41
N ALA A 251 13.84 4.14 -33.02
CA ALA A 251 12.61 3.85 -32.30
C ALA A 251 12.59 2.43 -31.72
N LYS A 252 13.08 1.44 -32.47
CA LYS A 252 13.19 0.05 -32.00
C LYS A 252 14.25 -0.10 -30.90
N GLU A 253 15.40 0.56 -31.04
CA GLU A 253 16.44 0.53 -30.01
C GLU A 253 15.95 1.14 -28.70
N ILE A 254 15.28 2.30 -28.75
CA ILE A 254 14.69 2.94 -27.57
C ILE A 254 13.66 2.01 -26.92
N ALA A 255 12.78 1.39 -27.72
CA ALA A 255 11.76 0.48 -27.19
C ALA A 255 12.38 -0.74 -26.50
N SER A 256 13.41 -1.37 -27.13
CA SER A 256 14.13 -2.50 -26.53
C SER A 256 14.83 -2.10 -25.24
N GLU A 257 15.52 -0.97 -25.23
CA GLU A 257 16.26 -0.52 -24.03
C GLU A 257 15.34 -0.13 -22.88
N ILE A 258 14.17 0.47 -23.17
CA ILE A 258 13.15 0.74 -22.16
C ILE A 258 12.63 -0.58 -21.59
N GLN A 259 12.34 -1.57 -22.43
CA GLN A 259 11.85 -2.89 -22.02
C GLN A 259 12.85 -3.62 -21.11
N ASP A 260 14.15 -3.49 -21.37
CA ASP A 260 15.21 -4.16 -20.62
C ASP A 260 15.55 -3.47 -19.30
N LYS A 261 15.43 -2.13 -19.23
CA LYS A 261 15.95 -1.34 -18.10
C LYS A 261 14.88 -0.73 -17.20
N VAL A 262 13.65 -0.54 -17.69
CA VAL A 262 12.60 0.18 -16.97
C VAL A 262 11.43 -0.75 -16.65
N GLN A 263 11.07 -0.84 -15.38
CA GLN A 263 9.85 -1.54 -14.99
C GLN A 263 8.63 -0.62 -15.18
N PHE A 264 7.70 -1.02 -16.02
CA PHE A 264 6.47 -0.26 -16.30
C PHE A 264 5.24 -1.18 -16.37
N PRO A 265 4.07 -0.72 -15.90
CA PRO A 265 2.83 -1.47 -16.03
C PRO A 265 2.20 -1.26 -17.40
N GLY A 266 2.09 -2.30 -18.20
CA GLY A 266 1.42 -2.28 -19.49
C GLY A 266 2.37 -2.02 -20.67
N GLU A 267 1.94 -1.23 -21.66
CA GLU A 267 2.70 -0.94 -22.88
C GLU A 267 3.15 0.52 -22.91
N ILE A 268 4.35 0.76 -23.45
CA ILE A 268 4.87 2.11 -23.74
C ILE A 268 4.95 2.27 -25.26
N LYS A 269 4.31 3.33 -25.77
CA LYS A 269 4.38 3.70 -27.17
C LYS A 269 5.56 4.64 -27.43
N VAL A 270 6.47 4.26 -28.31
CA VAL A 270 7.59 5.10 -28.75
C VAL A 270 7.26 5.77 -30.09
N ASN A 271 7.17 7.10 -30.08
CA ASN A 271 6.94 7.90 -31.28
C ASN A 271 8.17 8.75 -31.58
N VAL A 272 8.87 8.45 -32.65
CA VAL A 272 9.95 9.28 -33.18
C VAL A 272 9.42 10.22 -34.25
N ILE A 273 9.64 11.51 -34.06
CA ILE A 273 9.19 12.58 -34.94
C ILE A 273 10.44 13.27 -35.47
N ARG A 274 10.57 13.27 -36.80
CA ARG A 274 11.66 13.90 -37.53
C ARG A 274 11.25 15.26 -38.08
#